data_3c89824f4eccaf9594abf13a53092605
#
_entry.id   3c89824f4eccaf9594abf13a53092605
#
_cell.length_a   1.000
_cell.length_b   1.000
_cell.length_c   1.000
_cell.angle_alpha   90.00
_cell.angle_beta   90.00
_cell.angle_gamma   90.00
#
_symmetry.space_group_name_H-M   'P 1'
#
loop_
_entity.id
_entity.type
_entity.pdbx_description
1 polymer ?
#
loop_
_entity_poly.entity_id
_entity_poly.type
_entity_poly.pdbx_seq_one_letter_code
_entity_poly.pdbx_strand_id
1 'polypeptide(L)'
;MIFIYIILAVAVLFFLLQFFIGIKMKLRKGKPVPEINGAHGRLVGKGGKVLMYFYSPGCRACKSITPLVRTLSKKHKNVFSINITKDMDTARKLGVMGTPSFILVENNIIKEFTAGAIAESRILAMLD
;
A
#
# COMPACT_ATOMS: atom_id res chain seq x y z
N MET A 1 -25.96 26.95 18.32
CA MET A 1 -25.80 25.71 19.11
C MET A 1 -25.94 24.47 18.25
N ILE A 2 -26.99 24.33 17.46
CA ILE A 2 -27.22 23.18 16.58
C ILE A 2 -26.05 22.97 15.59
N PHE A 3 -25.50 24.05 15.04
CA PHE A 3 -24.37 23.98 14.11
C PHE A 3 -23.12 23.39 14.75
N ILE A 4 -22.87 23.66 16.04
CA ILE A 4 -21.73 23.09 16.76
C ILE A 4 -21.87 21.57 16.90
N TYR A 5 -23.09 21.11 17.24
CA TYR A 5 -23.34 19.66 17.35
C TYR A 5 -23.20 18.94 16.00
N ILE A 6 -23.63 19.57 14.91
CA ILE A 6 -23.50 19.03 13.55
C ILE A 6 -22.00 18.93 13.18
N ILE A 7 -21.21 19.98 13.45
CA ILE A 7 -19.78 19.99 13.16
C ILE A 7 -19.06 18.90 13.97
N LEU A 8 -19.40 18.78 15.26
CA LEU A 8 -18.82 17.73 16.12
C LEU A 8 -19.20 16.33 15.62
N ALA A 9 -20.45 16.11 15.25
CA ALA A 9 -20.89 14.82 14.72
C ALA A 9 -20.17 14.45 13.43
N VAL A 10 -20.02 15.41 12.51
CA VAL A 10 -19.28 15.20 11.26
C VAL A 10 -17.80 14.89 11.53
N ALA A 11 -17.18 15.63 12.46
CA ALA A 11 -15.78 15.38 12.84
C ALA A 11 -15.61 13.99 13.44
N VAL A 12 -16.47 13.58 14.37
CA VAL A 12 -16.45 12.25 14.96
C VAL A 12 -16.61 11.17 13.90
N LEU A 13 -17.60 11.34 13.01
CA LEU A 13 -17.84 10.39 11.93
C LEU A 13 -16.61 10.27 11.00
N PHE A 14 -15.99 11.40 10.67
CA PHE A 14 -14.78 11.45 9.86
C PHE A 14 -13.64 10.68 10.52
N PHE A 15 -13.37 10.92 11.81
CA PHE A 15 -12.34 10.21 12.54
C PHE A 15 -12.61 8.72 12.67
N LEU A 16 -13.87 8.33 12.90
CA LEU A 16 -14.26 6.92 12.95
C LEU A 16 -14.04 6.23 11.61
N LEU A 17 -14.35 6.90 10.51
CA LEU A 17 -14.13 6.38 9.17
C LEU A 17 -12.63 6.17 8.90
N GLN A 18 -11.80 7.16 9.23
CA GLN A 18 -10.34 7.06 9.09
C GLN A 18 -9.76 5.91 9.93
N PHE A 19 -10.22 5.79 11.16
CA PHE A 19 -9.82 4.72 12.06
C PHE A 19 -10.21 3.34 11.50
N PHE A 20 -11.43 3.22 10.99
CA PHE A 20 -11.92 1.97 10.38
C PHE A 20 -11.13 1.56 9.15
N ILE A 21 -10.81 2.53 8.28
CA ILE A 21 -9.97 2.29 7.10
C ILE A 21 -8.58 1.80 7.53
N GLY A 22 -7.96 2.45 8.51
CA GLY A 22 -6.66 2.06 9.03
C GLY A 22 -6.65 0.64 9.61
N ILE A 23 -7.68 0.27 10.35
CA ILE A 23 -7.83 -1.09 10.89
C ILE A 23 -8.00 -2.11 9.75
N LYS A 24 -8.84 -1.82 8.78
CA LYS A 24 -9.06 -2.72 7.63
C LYS A 24 -7.78 -3.02 6.89
N MET A 25 -6.93 -2.02 6.69
CA MET A 25 -5.64 -2.19 6.02
C MET A 25 -4.68 -3.04 6.88
N LYS A 26 -4.62 -2.79 8.19
CA LYS A 26 -3.80 -3.58 9.12
C LYS A 26 -4.23 -5.04 9.21
N LEU A 27 -5.53 -5.32 9.09
CA LEU A 27 -6.04 -6.69 9.13
C LEU A 27 -5.63 -7.54 7.93
N ARG A 28 -5.12 -6.92 6.87
CA ARG A 28 -4.56 -7.65 5.71
C ARG A 28 -3.20 -8.29 6.02
N LYS A 29 -2.49 -7.80 7.02
CA LYS A 29 -1.21 -8.38 7.46
C LYS A 29 -1.43 -9.82 7.95
N GLY A 30 -0.60 -10.73 7.48
CA GLY A 30 -0.68 -12.15 7.82
C GLY A 30 -1.63 -12.98 6.97
N LYS A 31 -2.38 -12.35 6.05
CA LYS A 31 -3.28 -13.05 5.15
C LYS A 31 -2.58 -13.51 3.87
N PRO A 32 -3.02 -14.63 3.28
CA PRO A 32 -2.49 -15.06 2.00
C PRO A 32 -2.82 -14.04 0.90
N VAL A 33 -1.92 -13.94 -0.08
CA VAL A 33 -2.11 -13.07 -1.24
C VAL A 33 -3.05 -13.77 -2.22
N PRO A 34 -4.13 -13.10 -2.70
CA PRO A 34 -4.94 -13.65 -3.76
C PRO A 34 -4.16 -13.73 -5.07
N GLU A 35 -4.67 -14.47 -6.03
CA GLU A 35 -4.05 -14.55 -7.35
C GLU A 35 -4.04 -13.18 -8.02
N ILE A 36 -2.85 -12.72 -8.38
CA ILE A 36 -2.64 -11.45 -9.08
C ILE A 36 -1.82 -11.67 -10.35
N ASN A 37 -2.08 -10.84 -11.34
CA ASN A 37 -1.44 -10.95 -12.65
C ASN A 37 -0.15 -10.12 -12.72
N GLY A 38 0.62 -10.30 -13.80
CA GLY A 38 1.83 -9.53 -14.09
C GLY A 38 3.10 -10.12 -13.49
N ALA A 39 4.20 -9.41 -13.67
CA ALA A 39 5.53 -9.86 -13.19
C ALA A 39 5.56 -9.99 -11.66
N HIS A 40 4.94 -9.05 -10.97
CA HIS A 40 4.83 -9.09 -9.50
C HIS A 40 4.01 -10.31 -9.03
N GLY A 41 2.94 -10.64 -9.73
CA GLY A 41 2.13 -11.82 -9.43
C GLY A 41 2.90 -13.13 -9.61
N ARG A 42 3.72 -13.22 -10.66
CA ARG A 42 4.55 -14.39 -10.89
C ARG A 42 5.59 -14.60 -9.78
N LEU A 43 6.24 -13.54 -9.33
CA LEU A 43 7.21 -13.63 -8.21
C LEU A 43 6.53 -13.98 -6.90
N VAL A 44 5.37 -13.40 -6.63
CA VAL A 44 4.56 -13.75 -5.44
C VAL A 44 4.21 -15.23 -5.45
N GLY A 45 3.76 -15.74 -6.59
CA GLY A 45 3.40 -17.16 -6.74
C GLY A 45 4.55 -18.13 -6.53
N LYS A 46 5.80 -17.70 -6.75
CA LYS A 46 7.01 -18.50 -6.48
C LYS A 46 7.41 -18.51 -5.00
N GLY A 47 6.70 -17.78 -4.14
CA GLY A 47 6.99 -17.71 -2.71
C GLY A 47 8.14 -16.77 -2.33
N GLY A 48 8.66 -15.99 -3.28
CA GLY A 48 9.71 -15.01 -3.03
C GLY A 48 9.27 -13.81 -2.22
N LYS A 49 10.25 -13.04 -1.75
CA LYS A 49 10.02 -11.76 -1.10
C LYS A 49 9.78 -10.69 -2.16
N VAL A 50 8.65 -10.02 -2.10
CA VAL A 50 8.23 -8.99 -3.07
C VAL A 50 7.77 -7.75 -2.34
N LEU A 51 8.33 -6.60 -2.71
CA LEU A 51 7.85 -5.29 -2.24
C LEU A 51 7.07 -4.61 -3.36
N MET A 52 5.81 -4.30 -3.08
CA MET A 52 4.93 -3.59 -4.01
C MET A 52 4.65 -2.19 -3.49
N TYR A 53 4.96 -1.21 -4.31
CA TYR A 53 4.68 0.19 -4.08
C TYR A 53 3.53 0.64 -4.97
N PHE A 54 2.45 1.11 -4.34
CA PHE A 54 1.25 1.58 -5.04
C PHE A 54 1.23 3.10 -5.07
N TYR A 55 1.06 3.65 -6.26
CA TYR A 55 1.01 5.10 -6.48
C TYR A 55 -0.07 5.46 -7.50
N SER A 56 -0.40 6.75 -7.56
CA SER A 56 -1.23 7.32 -8.62
C SER A 56 -0.62 8.61 -9.16
N PRO A 57 -0.89 8.99 -10.43
CA PRO A 57 -0.32 10.20 -11.02
C PRO A 57 -0.66 11.49 -10.28
N GLY A 58 -1.84 11.56 -9.66
CA GLY A 58 -2.29 12.74 -8.91
C GLY A 58 -1.88 12.77 -7.44
N CYS A 59 -1.17 11.77 -6.97
CA CYS A 59 -0.76 11.66 -5.57
C CYS A 59 0.44 12.56 -5.26
N ARG A 60 0.24 13.60 -4.45
CA ARG A 60 1.32 14.52 -4.05
C ARG A 60 2.39 13.84 -3.21
N ALA A 61 1.99 13.06 -2.21
CA ALA A 61 2.92 12.34 -1.34
C ALA A 61 3.76 11.31 -2.11
N CYS A 62 3.23 10.75 -3.19
CA CYS A 62 3.94 9.81 -4.05
C CYS A 62 5.09 10.46 -4.82
N LYS A 63 5.01 11.75 -5.12
CA LYS A 63 6.01 12.46 -5.92
C LYS A 63 7.41 12.44 -5.30
N SER A 64 7.50 12.49 -3.97
CA SER A 64 8.78 12.43 -3.26
C SER A 64 9.32 11.01 -3.14
N ILE A 65 8.46 10.01 -3.14
CA ILE A 65 8.82 8.59 -2.92
C ILE A 65 9.09 7.87 -4.24
N THR A 66 8.35 8.17 -5.29
CA THR A 66 8.44 7.49 -6.59
C THR A 66 9.86 7.44 -7.15
N PRO A 67 10.68 8.52 -7.15
CA PRO A 67 12.06 8.45 -7.64
C PRO A 67 12.92 7.45 -6.86
N LEU A 68 12.75 7.40 -5.54
CA LEU A 68 13.46 6.46 -4.67
C LEU A 68 13.11 5.02 -5.02
N VAL A 69 11.82 4.72 -5.12
CA VAL A 69 11.34 3.36 -5.44
C VAL A 69 11.79 2.93 -6.84
N ARG A 70 11.79 3.86 -7.81
CA ARG A 70 12.31 3.58 -9.15
C ARG A 70 13.80 3.20 -9.12
N THR A 71 14.59 3.89 -8.31
CA THR A 71 16.01 3.57 -8.13
C THR A 71 16.15 2.18 -7.50
N LEU A 72 15.37 1.88 -6.48
CA LEU A 72 15.39 0.57 -5.83
C LEU A 72 14.94 -0.56 -6.77
N SER A 73 13.94 -0.33 -7.61
CA SER A 73 13.47 -1.33 -8.57
C SER A 73 14.49 -1.67 -9.65
N LYS A 74 15.40 -0.76 -9.95
CA LYS A 74 16.54 -1.03 -10.86
C LYS A 74 17.61 -1.91 -10.21
N LYS A 75 17.79 -1.78 -8.90
CA LYS A 75 18.76 -2.56 -8.12
C LYS A 75 18.22 -3.92 -7.65
N HIS A 76 16.92 -3.98 -7.37
CA HIS A 76 16.26 -5.15 -6.82
C HIS A 76 15.12 -5.60 -7.75
N LYS A 77 15.22 -6.80 -8.27
CA LYS A 77 14.22 -7.38 -9.19
C LYS A 77 12.87 -7.66 -8.53
N ASN A 78 12.84 -7.67 -7.20
CA ASN A 78 11.65 -7.95 -6.39
C ASN A 78 10.94 -6.68 -5.88
N VAL A 79 11.31 -5.51 -6.38
CA VAL A 79 10.63 -4.22 -6.07
C VAL A 79 9.83 -3.78 -7.28
N PHE A 80 8.53 -3.55 -7.09
CA PHE A 80 7.62 -3.14 -8.15
C PHE A 80 6.89 -1.84 -7.79
N SER A 81 6.80 -0.95 -8.78
CA SER A 81 5.93 0.24 -8.71
C SER A 81 4.66 -0.05 -9.49
N ILE A 82 3.52 0.04 -8.84
CA ILE A 82 2.22 -0.27 -9.42
C ILE A 82 1.36 0.98 -9.46
N ASN A 83 1.01 1.42 -10.67
CA ASN A 83 0.09 2.52 -10.87
C ASN A 83 -1.34 2.02 -10.72
N ILE A 84 -2.04 2.45 -9.67
CA ILE A 84 -3.40 1.97 -9.38
C ILE A 84 -4.43 2.34 -10.45
N THR A 85 -4.16 3.37 -11.25
CA THR A 85 -5.06 3.74 -12.36
C THR A 85 -4.95 2.79 -13.54
N LYS A 86 -3.82 2.11 -13.69
CA LYS A 86 -3.56 1.12 -14.75
C LYS A 86 -3.79 -0.32 -14.29
N ASP A 87 -3.60 -0.59 -13.01
CA ASP A 87 -3.75 -1.92 -12.42
C ASP A 87 -4.62 -1.86 -11.17
N MET A 88 -5.86 -1.46 -11.36
CA MET A 88 -6.86 -1.37 -10.31
C MET A 88 -7.21 -2.75 -9.72
N ASP A 89 -7.12 -3.80 -10.53
CA ASP A 89 -7.42 -5.16 -10.11
C ASP A 89 -6.49 -5.63 -8.98
N THR A 90 -5.19 -5.49 -9.17
CA THR A 90 -4.20 -5.81 -8.13
C THR A 90 -4.43 -5.00 -6.85
N ALA A 91 -4.68 -3.70 -6.98
CA ALA A 91 -4.95 -2.83 -5.84
C ALA A 91 -6.19 -3.29 -5.06
N ARG A 92 -7.27 -3.61 -5.74
CA ARG A 92 -8.51 -4.11 -5.11
C ARG A 92 -8.31 -5.45 -4.41
N LYS A 93 -7.67 -6.39 -5.08
CA LYS A 93 -7.42 -7.74 -4.53
C LYS A 93 -6.57 -7.69 -3.27
N LEU A 94 -5.59 -6.80 -3.22
CA LEU A 94 -4.74 -6.62 -2.05
C LEU A 94 -5.33 -5.68 -0.99
N GLY A 95 -6.44 -5.03 -1.28
CA GLY A 95 -7.11 -4.15 -0.33
C GLY A 95 -6.47 -2.77 -0.19
N VAL A 96 -5.78 -2.31 -1.24
CA VAL A 96 -5.22 -0.96 -1.29
C VAL A 96 -6.35 0.06 -1.40
N MET A 97 -6.44 0.96 -0.42
CA MET A 97 -7.50 1.97 -0.34
C MET A 97 -7.00 3.39 -0.59
N GLY A 98 -5.72 3.59 -0.79
CA GLY A 98 -5.14 4.90 -1.03
C GLY A 98 -3.67 4.81 -1.42
N THR A 99 -3.09 5.95 -1.80
CA THR A 99 -1.68 6.06 -2.19
C THR A 99 -0.98 7.15 -1.40
N PRO A 100 0.33 7.04 -1.16
CA PRO A 100 1.15 5.86 -1.42
C PRO A 100 0.83 4.71 -0.46
N SER A 101 1.01 3.47 -0.91
CA SER A 101 0.91 2.29 -0.06
C SER A 101 2.03 1.32 -0.38
N PHE A 102 2.49 0.60 0.63
CA PHE A 102 3.55 -0.40 0.50
C PHE A 102 3.05 -1.73 1.04
N ILE A 103 3.23 -2.78 0.25
CA ILE A 103 2.91 -4.14 0.67
C ILE A 103 4.15 -5.00 0.49
N LEU A 104 4.59 -5.62 1.58
CA LEU A 104 5.66 -6.61 1.57
C LEU A 104 5.04 -8.00 1.64
N VAL A 105 5.37 -8.84 0.67
CA VAL A 105 4.91 -10.22 0.58
C VAL A 105 6.09 -11.16 0.64
N GLU A 106 5.95 -12.24 1.39
CA GLU A 106 6.93 -13.33 1.45
C GLU A 106 6.19 -14.65 1.68
N ASN A 107 6.59 -15.71 0.98
CA ASN A 107 5.91 -17.00 1.03
C ASN A 107 4.41 -16.93 0.76
N ASN A 108 4.04 -16.07 -0.19
CA ASN A 108 2.63 -15.83 -0.59
C ASN A 108 1.75 -15.29 0.54
N ILE A 109 2.36 -14.68 1.56
CA ILE A 109 1.66 -14.08 2.70
C ILE A 109 2.05 -12.61 2.80
N ILE A 110 1.08 -11.74 3.10
CA ILE A 110 1.33 -10.32 3.35
C ILE A 110 2.05 -10.18 4.70
N LYS A 111 3.32 -9.81 4.66
CA LYS A 111 4.13 -9.60 5.87
C LYS A 111 3.97 -8.20 6.46
N GLU A 112 3.87 -7.20 5.60
CA GLU A 112 3.61 -5.82 6.01
C GLU A 112 2.67 -5.13 5.04
N PHE A 113 1.84 -4.25 5.57
CA PHE A 113 0.97 -3.37 4.83
C PHE A 113 1.03 -1.98 5.46
N THR A 114 1.59 -1.02 4.74
CA THR A 114 1.77 0.34 5.24
C THR A 114 1.11 1.33 4.29
N ALA A 115 0.28 2.21 4.82
CA ALA A 115 -0.33 3.30 4.08
C ALA A 115 0.36 4.61 4.40
N GLY A 116 0.46 5.50 3.41
CA GLY A 116 1.06 6.80 3.54
C GLY A 116 2.57 6.80 3.27
N ALA A 117 3.16 8.00 3.30
CA ALA A 117 4.59 8.18 3.09
C ALA A 117 5.37 7.61 4.28
N ILE A 118 6.38 6.81 3.98
CA ILE A 118 7.29 6.25 4.98
C ILE A 118 8.74 6.65 4.69
N ALA A 119 9.58 6.61 5.71
CA ALA A 119 10.98 6.95 5.58
C ALA A 119 11.74 5.94 4.71
N GLU A 120 12.76 6.42 3.99
CA GLU A 120 13.64 5.56 3.17
C GLU A 120 14.22 4.39 3.97
N SER A 121 14.66 4.65 5.19
CA SER A 121 15.21 3.62 6.09
C SER A 121 14.24 2.46 6.31
N ARG A 122 12.96 2.76 6.41
CA ARG A 122 11.92 1.74 6.58
C ARG A 122 11.68 0.93 5.32
N ILE A 123 11.73 1.58 4.16
CA ILE A 123 11.63 0.90 2.86
C ILE A 123 12.81 -0.06 2.69
N LEU A 124 14.02 0.39 3.00
CA LEU A 124 15.22 -0.44 2.94
C LEU A 124 15.16 -1.61 3.91
N ALA A 125 14.65 -1.40 5.11
CA ALA A 125 14.46 -2.46 6.10
C ALA A 125 13.51 -3.57 5.63
N MET A 126 12.50 -3.23 4.83
CA MET A 126 11.59 -4.21 4.23
C MET A 126 12.30 -5.12 3.21
N LEU A 127 13.39 -4.66 2.61
CA LEU A 127 14.15 -5.40 1.60
C LEU A 127 15.22 -6.32 2.21
N ASP A 128 15.58 -6.10 3.45
CA ASP A 128 16.53 -6.96 4.18
C ASP A 128 15.86 -8.30 4.65
#